data_5c17422305f96f175747b1f80acbb649
#
_entry.id   5c17422305f96f175747b1f80acbb649
#
_cell.length_a   1.000
_cell.length_b   1.000
_cell.length_c   1.000
_cell.angle_alpha   90.00
_cell.angle_beta   90.00
_cell.angle_gamma   90.00
#
_symmetry.space_group_name_H-M   'P 1'
#
loop_
_entity.id
_entity.type
_entity.pdbx_description
1 polymer ?
#
loop_
_entity_poly.entity_id
_entity_poly.type
_entity_poly.pdbx_seq_one_letter_code
_entity_poly.pdbx_strand_id
1 'polypeptide(L)'
;PYEAKKARKVFAEIANKLAETEKVYMLTEPETEAAARELLCENVEILTIPTDDAWARDVGPTFVTDGKEVRGINWSFNAWGGTYDGLYQDWQKDDKVAEEFCKLTGYDYYDAAPFVLEGGSIHSDGQGTVIATEACLLSKGRNPELTQEQIEAKLQEYLGAEKTESIRMKQMNM
;
A
#
# COMPACT_ATOMS: atom_id res chain seq x y z
N PRO A 1 -12.52 -19.12 7.26
CA PRO A 1 -13.19 -17.95 7.80
C PRO A 1 -14.64 -17.91 7.40
N TYR A 2 -15.46 -17.44 8.31
CA TYR A 2 -16.88 -17.27 8.11
C TYR A 2 -17.11 -16.33 6.91
N GLU A 3 -17.97 -16.72 5.96
CA GLU A 3 -18.32 -15.90 4.78
C GLU A 3 -17.23 -15.73 3.69
N ALA A 4 -16.07 -16.38 3.77
CA ALA A 4 -15.00 -16.24 2.78
C ALA A 4 -15.47 -16.44 1.32
N LYS A 5 -16.43 -17.33 1.07
CA LYS A 5 -16.98 -17.55 -0.28
C LYS A 5 -17.73 -16.32 -0.82
N LYS A 6 -18.47 -15.61 0.04
CA LYS A 6 -19.18 -14.38 -0.36
C LYS A 6 -18.18 -13.25 -0.62
N ALA A 7 -17.21 -13.05 0.28
CA ALA A 7 -16.17 -12.07 0.10
C ALA A 7 -15.40 -12.28 -1.22
N ARG A 8 -14.94 -13.50 -1.50
CA ARG A 8 -14.25 -13.85 -2.75
C ARG A 8 -15.06 -13.49 -4.00
N LYS A 9 -16.38 -13.75 -3.99
CA LYS A 9 -17.25 -13.37 -5.12
C LYS A 9 -17.31 -11.86 -5.30
N VAL A 10 -17.48 -11.10 -4.21
CA VAL A 10 -17.51 -9.63 -4.28
C VAL A 10 -16.19 -9.07 -4.78
N PHE A 11 -15.05 -9.54 -4.28
CA PHE A 11 -13.74 -9.13 -4.79
C PHE A 11 -13.57 -9.45 -6.28
N ALA A 12 -14.00 -10.65 -6.71
CA ALA A 12 -13.94 -11.02 -8.12
C ALA A 12 -14.86 -10.16 -8.99
N GLU A 13 -16.07 -9.85 -8.54
CA GLU A 13 -17.00 -8.96 -9.24
C GLU A 13 -16.43 -7.57 -9.42
N ILE A 14 -15.80 -7.01 -8.36
CA ILE A 14 -15.11 -5.70 -8.41
C ILE A 14 -13.95 -5.77 -9.41
N ALA A 15 -13.07 -6.77 -9.29
CA ALA A 15 -11.91 -6.92 -10.17
C ALA A 15 -12.32 -7.06 -11.64
N ASN A 16 -13.32 -7.92 -11.92
CA ASN A 16 -13.84 -8.12 -13.28
C ASN A 16 -14.45 -6.83 -13.85
N LYS A 17 -15.15 -6.05 -13.01
CA LYS A 17 -15.74 -4.80 -13.45
C LYS A 17 -14.69 -3.73 -13.75
N LEU A 18 -13.67 -3.61 -12.92
CA LEU A 18 -12.54 -2.71 -13.16
C LEU A 18 -11.74 -3.11 -14.41
N ALA A 19 -11.60 -4.41 -14.66
CA ALA A 19 -10.85 -4.93 -15.82
C ALA A 19 -11.52 -4.66 -17.17
N GLU A 20 -12.73 -4.08 -17.20
CA GLU A 20 -13.36 -3.59 -18.42
C GLU A 20 -12.65 -2.33 -18.98
N THR A 21 -12.00 -1.55 -18.12
CA THR A 21 -11.40 -0.25 -18.46
C THR A 21 -9.99 -0.07 -17.96
N GLU A 22 -9.56 -0.86 -16.96
CA GLU A 22 -8.27 -0.71 -16.29
C GLU A 22 -7.47 -2.02 -16.32
N LYS A 23 -6.15 -1.92 -16.24
CA LYS A 23 -5.30 -3.07 -15.98
C LYS A 23 -5.45 -3.49 -14.51
N VAL A 24 -5.91 -4.70 -14.28
CA VAL A 24 -6.14 -5.21 -12.92
C VAL A 24 -5.23 -6.40 -12.64
N TYR A 25 -4.56 -6.35 -11.51
CA TYR A 25 -3.78 -7.45 -10.96
C TYR A 25 -4.46 -7.98 -9.69
N MET A 26 -4.62 -9.28 -9.61
CA MET A 26 -5.11 -9.96 -8.42
C MET A 26 -3.95 -10.72 -7.76
N LEU A 27 -3.62 -10.34 -6.54
CA LEU A 27 -2.61 -11.06 -5.76
C LEU A 27 -3.24 -12.31 -5.14
N THR A 28 -2.53 -13.42 -5.20
CA THR A 28 -2.98 -14.69 -4.63
C THR A 28 -1.84 -15.43 -3.94
N GLU A 29 -2.20 -16.25 -2.96
CA GLU A 29 -1.33 -17.33 -2.49
C GLU A 29 -1.31 -18.46 -3.54
N PRO A 30 -0.25 -19.26 -3.63
CA PRO A 30 -0.18 -20.39 -4.56
C PRO A 30 -1.39 -21.34 -4.45
N GLU A 31 -1.83 -21.60 -3.22
CA GLU A 31 -2.94 -22.52 -2.93
C GLU A 31 -4.31 -21.98 -3.33
N THR A 32 -4.44 -20.67 -3.52
CA THR A 32 -5.72 -20.02 -3.86
C THR A 32 -5.81 -19.56 -5.30
N GLU A 33 -4.72 -19.63 -6.07
CA GLU A 33 -4.68 -19.19 -7.47
C GLU A 33 -5.74 -19.88 -8.33
N ALA A 34 -5.87 -21.20 -8.25
CA ALA A 34 -6.84 -21.94 -9.04
C ALA A 34 -8.28 -21.48 -8.74
N ALA A 35 -8.61 -21.27 -7.47
CA ALA A 35 -9.93 -20.79 -7.06
C ALA A 35 -10.19 -19.33 -7.49
N ALA A 36 -9.16 -18.49 -7.54
CA ALA A 36 -9.27 -17.15 -8.09
C ALA A 36 -9.51 -17.17 -9.61
N ARG A 37 -8.79 -18.04 -10.33
CA ARG A 37 -8.93 -18.21 -11.78
C ARG A 37 -10.34 -18.61 -12.20
N GLU A 38 -11.07 -19.38 -11.37
CA GLU A 38 -12.46 -19.76 -11.62
C GLU A 38 -13.45 -18.59 -11.54
N LEU A 39 -13.10 -17.52 -10.83
CA LEU A 39 -14.00 -16.39 -10.58
C LEU A 39 -13.64 -15.15 -11.41
N LEU A 40 -12.40 -15.03 -11.83
CA LEU A 40 -11.88 -13.87 -12.53
C LEU A 40 -12.00 -14.03 -14.05
N CYS A 41 -12.32 -12.94 -14.73
CA CYS A 41 -12.27 -12.89 -16.18
C CYS A 41 -10.82 -12.90 -16.71
N GLU A 42 -10.66 -13.18 -17.99
CA GLU A 42 -9.35 -13.29 -18.65
C GLU A 42 -8.53 -11.97 -18.65
N ASN A 43 -9.21 -10.83 -18.49
CA ASN A 43 -8.56 -9.52 -18.43
C ASN A 43 -7.90 -9.21 -17.09
N VAL A 44 -8.21 -10.00 -16.04
CA VAL A 44 -7.54 -9.87 -14.73
C VAL A 44 -6.31 -10.76 -14.72
N GLU A 45 -5.16 -10.14 -14.55
CA GLU A 45 -3.89 -10.85 -14.40
C GLU A 45 -3.69 -11.30 -12.95
N ILE A 46 -3.36 -12.56 -12.74
CA ILE A 46 -3.06 -13.08 -11.41
C ILE A 46 -1.55 -13.06 -11.20
N LEU A 47 -1.14 -12.49 -10.07
CA LEU A 47 0.23 -12.53 -9.57
C LEU A 47 0.28 -13.35 -8.29
N THR A 48 1.15 -14.35 -8.26
CA THR A 48 1.35 -15.17 -7.07
C THR A 48 2.31 -14.44 -6.12
N ILE A 49 1.75 -13.55 -5.31
CA ILE A 49 2.44 -12.81 -4.25
C ILE A 49 1.74 -13.12 -2.94
N PRO A 50 2.38 -13.83 -2.02
CA PRO A 50 1.82 -14.11 -0.70
C PRO A 50 1.57 -12.83 0.10
N THR A 51 0.44 -12.78 0.80
CA THR A 51 0.06 -11.68 1.69
C THR A 51 -0.43 -12.21 3.02
N ASP A 52 -0.34 -11.40 4.06
CA ASP A 52 -0.91 -11.74 5.37
C ASP A 52 -2.34 -11.18 5.50
N ASP A 53 -2.66 -10.06 4.80
CA ASP A 53 -4.01 -9.49 4.72
C ASP A 53 -4.25 -8.81 3.36
N ALA A 54 -5.47 -8.32 3.12
CA ALA A 54 -5.96 -7.86 1.81
C ALA A 54 -5.94 -6.32 1.62
N TRP A 55 -4.97 -5.63 2.19
CA TRP A 55 -4.88 -4.17 2.20
C TRP A 55 -3.99 -3.61 1.08
N ALA A 56 -4.36 -3.88 -0.17
CA ALA A 56 -3.56 -3.52 -1.35
C ALA A 56 -3.19 -2.02 -1.43
N ARG A 57 -4.01 -1.12 -0.88
CA ARG A 57 -3.70 0.32 -0.82
C ARG A 57 -2.54 0.63 0.11
N ASP A 58 -2.41 -0.13 1.21
CA ASP A 58 -1.42 0.13 2.24
C ASP A 58 -0.10 -0.59 1.99
N VAL A 59 -0.15 -1.80 1.41
CA VAL A 59 1.02 -2.65 1.19
C VAL A 59 1.56 -2.58 -0.25
N GLY A 60 0.76 -2.11 -1.21
CA GLY A 60 1.18 -1.95 -2.60
C GLY A 60 2.14 -0.77 -2.81
N PRO A 61 2.88 -0.76 -3.93
CA PRO A 61 3.77 0.34 -4.24
C PRO A 61 3.00 1.65 -4.45
N THR A 62 3.56 2.76 -3.96
CA THR A 62 3.11 4.08 -4.37
C THR A 62 3.79 4.43 -5.68
N PHE A 63 3.04 4.66 -6.74
CA PHE A 63 3.60 5.02 -8.03
C PHE A 63 3.81 6.52 -8.15
N VAL A 64 4.98 6.90 -8.68
CA VAL A 64 5.35 8.26 -9.03
C VAL A 64 5.75 8.35 -10.49
N THR A 65 5.60 9.52 -11.09
CA THR A 65 5.96 9.74 -12.50
C THR A 65 6.51 11.16 -12.70
N ASP A 66 7.46 11.27 -13.62
CA ASP A 66 7.94 12.55 -14.15
C ASP A 66 7.29 12.90 -15.51
N GLY A 67 6.25 12.15 -15.90
CA GLY A 67 5.58 12.26 -17.18
C GLY A 67 6.23 11.45 -18.32
N LYS A 68 7.35 10.79 -18.08
CA LYS A 68 8.04 9.91 -19.03
C LYS A 68 8.18 8.49 -18.50
N GLU A 69 8.61 8.37 -17.26
CA GLU A 69 8.78 7.11 -16.58
C GLU A 69 7.81 7.00 -15.40
N VAL A 70 7.47 5.78 -15.06
CA VAL A 70 6.69 5.44 -13.86
C VAL A 70 7.54 4.52 -13.01
N ARG A 71 7.66 4.84 -11.73
CA ARG A 71 8.39 4.04 -10.76
C ARG A 71 7.55 3.77 -9.52
N GLY A 72 7.71 2.59 -8.94
CA GLY A 72 7.15 2.28 -7.64
C GLY A 72 8.00 2.84 -6.51
N ILE A 73 7.40 3.03 -5.35
CA ILE A 73 8.11 3.25 -4.10
C ILE A 73 7.75 2.10 -3.16
N ASN A 74 8.78 1.41 -2.69
CA ASN A 74 8.65 0.36 -1.69
C ASN A 74 8.85 0.98 -0.31
N TRP A 75 7.75 1.23 0.41
CA TRP A 75 7.75 1.64 1.80
C TRP A 75 7.86 0.43 2.71
N SER A 76 8.40 0.60 3.92
CA SER A 76 8.23 -0.44 4.94
C SER A 76 6.79 -0.45 5.46
N PHE A 77 6.23 -1.64 5.61
CA PHE A 77 4.93 -1.88 6.21
C PHE A 77 5.05 -2.70 7.49
N ASN A 78 4.33 -2.32 8.54
CA ASN A 78 4.42 -2.97 9.84
C ASN A 78 3.05 -3.16 10.53
N ALA A 79 2.03 -3.47 9.75
CA ALA A 79 0.66 -3.69 10.25
C ALA A 79 0.12 -2.51 11.08
N TRP A 80 0.39 -1.26 10.63
CA TRP A 80 -0.05 0.01 11.22
C TRP A 80 0.46 0.30 12.63
N GLY A 81 1.57 -0.30 13.05
CA GLY A 81 2.11 0.05 14.37
C GLY A 81 3.16 -0.92 14.90
N GLY A 82 3.52 -1.94 14.14
CA GLY A 82 4.55 -2.89 14.49
C GLY A 82 4.28 -3.59 15.81
N THR A 83 5.29 -3.68 16.65
CA THR A 83 5.17 -4.30 17.99
C THR A 83 4.54 -3.37 19.03
N TYR A 84 4.34 -2.07 18.71
CA TYR A 84 3.80 -1.11 19.67
C TYR A 84 2.27 -1.16 19.73
N ASP A 85 1.60 -0.99 18.59
CA ASP A 85 0.14 -0.95 18.46
C ASP A 85 -0.36 -1.55 17.13
N GLY A 86 0.46 -2.39 16.48
CA GLY A 86 0.12 -3.07 15.23
C GLY A 86 -1.10 -3.97 15.35
N LEU A 87 -1.87 -4.06 14.29
CA LEU A 87 -3.10 -4.84 14.25
C LEU A 87 -2.85 -6.36 14.31
N TYR A 88 -1.73 -6.81 13.73
CA TYR A 88 -1.28 -8.21 13.75
C TYR A 88 0.25 -8.30 13.82
N GLN A 89 0.76 -9.47 14.20
CA GLN A 89 2.19 -9.67 14.50
C GLN A 89 3.00 -10.13 13.28
N ASP A 90 2.38 -10.88 12.38
CA ASP A 90 3.03 -11.47 11.21
C ASP A 90 2.67 -10.63 9.98
N TRP A 91 3.50 -9.63 9.63
CA TRP A 91 3.31 -8.75 8.47
C TRP A 91 4.41 -8.86 7.41
N GLN A 92 5.29 -9.85 7.55
CA GLN A 92 6.49 -9.96 6.72
C GLN A 92 6.19 -10.24 5.24
N LYS A 93 5.05 -10.86 4.93
CA LYS A 93 4.61 -11.04 3.55
C LYS A 93 4.10 -9.72 3.00
N ASP A 94 3.28 -9.02 3.76
CA ASP A 94 2.72 -7.73 3.37
C ASP A 94 3.80 -6.69 3.12
N ASP A 95 4.86 -6.65 3.95
CA ASP A 95 6.02 -5.76 3.80
C ASP A 95 6.81 -5.98 2.49
N LYS A 96 6.63 -7.13 1.84
CA LYS A 96 7.29 -7.46 0.57
C LYS A 96 6.44 -7.22 -0.67
N VAL A 97 5.17 -6.94 -0.51
CA VAL A 97 4.22 -6.86 -1.63
C VAL A 97 4.66 -5.83 -2.67
N ALA A 98 5.05 -4.62 -2.25
CA ALA A 98 5.43 -3.56 -3.18
C ALA A 98 6.66 -3.95 -4.01
N GLU A 99 7.69 -4.48 -3.38
CA GLU A 99 8.91 -4.95 -4.03
C GLU A 99 8.62 -6.08 -5.02
N GLU A 100 7.93 -7.14 -4.57
CA GLU A 100 7.62 -8.30 -5.40
C GLU A 100 6.69 -7.92 -6.57
N PHE A 101 5.72 -7.04 -6.34
CA PHE A 101 4.87 -6.52 -7.41
C PHE A 101 5.69 -5.82 -8.49
N CYS A 102 6.58 -4.90 -8.11
CA CYS A 102 7.42 -4.18 -9.07
C CYS A 102 8.34 -5.14 -9.85
N LYS A 103 8.95 -6.11 -9.18
CA LYS A 103 9.80 -7.13 -9.83
C LYS A 103 9.02 -7.96 -10.85
N LEU A 104 7.83 -8.45 -10.50
CA LEU A 104 7.04 -9.31 -11.38
C LEU A 104 6.44 -8.55 -12.56
N THR A 105 6.10 -7.28 -12.36
CA THR A 105 5.51 -6.45 -13.42
C THR A 105 6.52 -5.66 -14.23
N GLY A 106 7.80 -5.69 -13.82
CA GLY A 106 8.90 -5.02 -14.54
C GLY A 106 8.98 -3.51 -14.30
N TYR A 107 8.31 -2.99 -13.29
CA TYR A 107 8.49 -1.60 -12.87
C TYR A 107 9.79 -1.42 -12.08
N ASP A 108 10.56 -0.41 -12.44
CA ASP A 108 11.62 0.10 -11.56
C ASP A 108 11.00 0.65 -10.27
N TYR A 109 11.73 0.57 -9.17
CA TYR A 109 11.26 1.11 -7.90
C TYR A 109 12.38 1.72 -7.06
N TYR A 110 12.00 2.61 -6.15
CA TYR A 110 12.83 3.14 -5.09
C TYR A 110 12.55 2.37 -3.80
N ASP A 111 13.60 1.89 -3.16
CA ASP A 111 13.48 1.27 -1.83
C ASP A 111 13.61 2.35 -0.76
N ALA A 112 12.53 2.63 -0.07
CA ALA A 112 12.47 3.62 0.99
C ALA A 112 12.63 3.02 2.41
N ALA A 113 12.87 1.71 2.51
CA ALA A 113 13.09 1.09 3.81
C ALA A 113 14.28 1.75 4.55
N PRO A 114 14.22 1.90 5.87
CA PRO A 114 13.20 1.41 6.79
C PRO A 114 12.05 2.41 7.08
N PHE A 115 11.78 3.38 6.21
CA PHE A 115 10.73 4.38 6.43
C PHE A 115 9.35 3.73 6.30
N VAL A 116 8.60 3.72 7.42
CA VAL A 116 7.27 3.11 7.47
C VAL A 116 6.22 4.11 6.98
N LEU A 117 5.51 3.72 5.92
CA LEU A 117 4.42 4.49 5.37
C LEU A 117 3.42 3.56 4.68
N GLU A 118 2.16 3.68 5.05
CA GLU A 118 1.07 3.04 4.34
C GLU A 118 0.51 3.97 3.26
N GLY A 119 0.24 3.46 2.06
CA GLY A 119 -0.35 4.28 0.99
C GLY A 119 -1.69 4.93 1.38
N GLY A 120 -2.41 4.34 2.33
CA GLY A 120 -3.63 4.89 2.91
C GLY A 120 -3.42 6.05 3.87
N SER A 121 -2.19 6.27 4.36
CA SER A 121 -1.87 7.35 5.29
C SER A 121 -1.59 8.69 4.62
N ILE A 122 -1.49 8.72 3.31
CA ILE A 122 -1.19 9.91 2.51
C ILE A 122 -2.25 10.17 1.46
N HIS A 123 -2.45 11.46 1.15
CA HIS A 123 -3.18 11.92 -0.02
C HIS A 123 -2.34 12.95 -0.78
N SER A 124 -2.36 12.90 -2.10
CA SER A 124 -1.65 13.84 -2.95
C SER A 124 -2.60 14.42 -4.01
N ASP A 125 -2.39 15.69 -4.33
CA ASP A 125 -3.06 16.34 -5.46
C ASP A 125 -2.32 16.12 -6.81
N GLY A 126 -1.16 15.44 -6.78
CA GLY A 126 -0.30 15.24 -7.94
C GLY A 126 0.37 16.53 -8.45
N GLN A 127 0.32 17.62 -7.68
CA GLN A 127 0.85 18.94 -8.01
C GLN A 127 1.77 19.48 -6.90
N GLY A 128 2.41 18.58 -6.16
CA GLY A 128 3.36 18.93 -5.12
C GLY A 128 2.77 19.03 -3.71
N THR A 129 1.45 18.90 -3.51
CA THR A 129 0.87 18.89 -2.17
C THR A 129 0.61 17.47 -1.69
N VAL A 130 1.09 17.16 -0.49
CA VAL A 130 0.80 15.91 0.22
C VAL A 130 0.14 16.22 1.55
N ILE A 131 -0.94 15.50 1.84
CA ILE A 131 -1.67 15.57 3.11
C ILE A 131 -1.47 14.26 3.84
N ALA A 132 -1.08 14.34 5.11
CA ALA A 132 -0.94 13.19 6.00
C ALA A 132 -1.47 13.53 7.40
N THR A 133 -1.77 12.51 8.21
CA THR A 133 -2.12 12.74 9.61
C THR A 133 -0.92 12.51 10.52
N GLU A 134 -0.77 13.36 11.54
CA GLU A 134 0.25 13.17 12.57
C GLU A 134 0.11 11.80 13.28
N ALA A 135 -1.13 11.34 13.46
CA ALA A 135 -1.42 10.05 14.08
C ALA A 135 -0.87 8.85 13.30
N CYS A 136 -0.67 8.98 11.98
CA CYS A 136 -0.03 7.94 11.17
C CYS A 136 1.50 8.06 11.26
N LEU A 137 2.07 9.06 10.59
CA LEU A 137 3.52 9.11 10.35
C LEU A 137 4.36 9.42 11.58
N LEU A 138 3.82 10.20 12.55
CA LEU A 138 4.49 10.57 13.80
C LEU A 138 4.19 9.63 14.96
N SER A 139 3.45 8.54 14.73
CA SER A 139 3.14 7.60 15.80
C SER A 139 4.40 6.83 16.22
N LYS A 140 4.43 6.42 17.50
CA LYS A 140 5.51 5.59 18.04
C LYS A 140 5.62 4.21 17.37
N GLY A 141 4.53 3.77 16.76
CA GLY A 141 4.48 2.50 16.05
C GLY A 141 4.96 2.57 14.60
N ARG A 142 5.32 3.76 14.06
CA ARG A 142 5.81 3.91 12.68
C ARG A 142 7.27 4.34 12.65
N ASN A 143 7.51 5.64 12.84
CA ASN A 143 8.85 6.23 12.68
C ASN A 143 9.29 6.97 13.96
N PRO A 144 9.43 6.28 15.13
CA PRO A 144 9.66 6.93 16.42
C PRO A 144 10.98 7.70 16.51
N GLU A 145 11.95 7.35 15.65
CA GLU A 145 13.27 7.98 15.63
C GLU A 145 13.33 9.23 14.73
N LEU A 146 12.25 9.54 13.99
CA LEU A 146 12.22 10.67 13.06
C LEU A 146 11.42 11.83 13.63
N THR A 147 11.93 13.05 13.39
CA THR A 147 11.17 14.28 13.63
C THR A 147 10.18 14.55 12.50
N GLN A 148 9.23 15.46 12.71
CA GLN A 148 8.30 15.89 11.68
C GLN A 148 9.04 16.39 10.43
N GLU A 149 10.06 17.23 10.62
CA GLU A 149 10.85 17.80 9.52
C GLU A 149 11.58 16.71 8.71
N GLN A 150 12.06 15.67 9.40
CA GLN A 150 12.70 14.54 8.73
C GLN A 150 11.69 13.69 7.93
N ILE A 151 10.48 13.52 8.44
CA ILE A 151 9.38 12.85 7.72
C ILE A 151 8.97 13.68 6.50
N GLU A 152 8.80 14.99 6.65
CA GLU A 152 8.48 15.90 5.53
C GLU A 152 9.58 15.86 4.45
N ALA A 153 10.84 15.82 4.85
CA ALA A 153 11.97 15.66 3.92
C ALA A 153 11.90 14.33 3.16
N LYS A 154 11.47 13.24 3.79
CA LYS A 154 11.24 11.94 3.12
C LYS A 154 10.08 12.00 2.12
N LEU A 155 8.98 12.66 2.47
CA LEU A 155 7.86 12.87 1.54
C LEU A 155 8.28 13.72 0.34
N GLN A 156 9.11 14.75 0.57
CA GLN A 156 9.69 15.53 -0.52
C GLN A 156 10.61 14.68 -1.42
N GLU A 157 11.50 13.90 -0.81
CA GLU A 157 12.49 13.07 -1.53
C GLU A 157 11.80 12.04 -2.45
N TYR A 158 10.80 11.33 -1.93
CA TYR A 158 10.20 10.22 -2.65
C TYR A 158 8.97 10.61 -3.48
N LEU A 159 8.16 11.55 -3.01
CA LEU A 159 6.91 11.94 -3.65
C LEU A 159 7.00 13.25 -4.45
N GLY A 160 8.14 13.95 -4.37
CA GLY A 160 8.25 15.28 -4.95
C GLY A 160 7.36 16.31 -4.27
N ALA A 161 7.03 16.12 -2.99
CA ALA A 161 6.17 17.04 -2.25
C ALA A 161 6.87 18.38 -2.04
N GLU A 162 6.32 19.45 -2.60
CA GLU A 162 6.79 20.84 -2.33
C GLU A 162 6.16 21.37 -1.03
N LYS A 163 4.99 20.85 -0.66
CA LYS A 163 4.23 21.24 0.52
C LYS A 163 3.63 20.01 1.19
N THR A 164 3.86 19.87 2.48
CA THR A 164 3.21 18.86 3.31
C THR A 164 2.25 19.54 4.27
N GLU A 165 0.99 19.13 4.25
CA GLU A 165 -0.04 19.54 5.19
C GLU A 165 -0.28 18.40 6.19
N SER A 166 0.08 18.60 7.44
CA SER A 166 -0.22 17.63 8.48
C SER A 166 -1.54 17.97 9.18
N ILE A 167 -2.43 16.99 9.26
CA ILE A 167 -3.73 17.14 9.94
C ILE A 167 -3.60 16.55 11.34
N ARG A 168 -3.69 17.43 12.33
CA ARG A 168 -3.81 17.02 13.74
C ARG A 168 -5.26 16.65 14.03
N MET A 169 -5.55 15.37 14.22
CA MET A 169 -6.83 14.93 14.73
C MET A 169 -6.95 15.34 16.22
N LYS A 170 -7.89 16.21 16.54
CA LYS A 170 -8.26 16.41 17.95
C LYS A 170 -8.77 15.08 18.50
N GLN A 171 -8.15 14.58 19.57
CA GLN A 171 -8.75 13.49 20.35
C GLN A 171 -10.17 13.90 20.73
N MET A 172 -11.17 13.24 20.18
CA MET A 172 -12.51 13.31 20.74
C MET A 172 -12.44 12.54 22.06
N ASN A 173 -12.49 13.28 23.17
CA ASN A 173 -12.68 12.67 24.46
C ASN A 173 -14.02 11.91 24.43
N MET A 174 -13.95 10.58 24.37
CA MET A 174 -15.09 9.70 24.67
C MET A 174 -15.20 9.52 26.16
#